data_62fe34dbee2e5ba1dbf32751a17b0f6f
#
_entry.id   62fe34dbee2e5ba1dbf32751a17b0f6f
#
_cell.length_a   1.000
_cell.length_b   1.000
_cell.length_c   1.000
_cell.angle_alpha   90.00
_cell.angle_beta   90.00
_cell.angle_gamma   90.00
#
_symmetry.space_group_name_H-M   'P 1'
#
loop_
_entity.id
_entity.type
_entity.pdbx_description
1 polymer ?
#
loop_
_entity_poly.entity_id
_entity_poly.type
_entity_poly.pdbx_seq_one_letter_code
_entity_poly.pdbx_strand_id
1 'polypeptide(L)'
;MSEKKTNHSVSFEALSSLDAPVSFWKGIPFGLQHVMAMFVANLAPIFIVASAAKMTPAQSATIIQSGLLVAGLGTCLQLYGAWLIGSRLPMVTGISFTYVAAAVAICADKGYGAVVGAVMVGGLLELVLGLTAKYWRRFVPPIVSAIVVTSIGFSLLNV
;
A
#
# COMPACT_ATOMS: atom_id res chain seq x y z
N MET A 1 49.06 -7.46 -21.35
CA MET A 1 47.74 -8.03 -21.65
C MET A 1 47.11 -8.36 -20.31
N SER A 2 46.28 -7.48 -19.78
CA SER A 2 45.64 -7.64 -18.47
C SER A 2 44.21 -8.08 -18.71
N GLU A 3 43.89 -9.33 -18.37
CA GLU A 3 42.53 -9.88 -18.41
C GLU A 3 41.64 -9.16 -17.38
N LYS A 4 40.72 -8.40 -17.92
CA LYS A 4 39.65 -7.77 -17.15
C LYS A 4 38.61 -8.85 -16.82
N LYS A 5 38.83 -9.60 -15.72
CA LYS A 5 37.81 -10.50 -15.16
C LYS A 5 36.61 -9.65 -14.71
N THR A 6 35.57 -9.64 -15.53
CA THR A 6 34.25 -9.20 -15.17
C THR A 6 33.62 -10.21 -14.21
N ASN A 7 33.94 -10.12 -12.92
CA ASN A 7 33.24 -10.86 -11.88
C ASN A 7 31.85 -10.23 -11.70
N HIS A 8 30.85 -10.79 -12.38
CA HIS A 8 29.42 -10.52 -12.17
C HIS A 8 28.85 -11.29 -10.95
N SER A 9 29.62 -11.45 -9.91
CA SER A 9 29.07 -11.83 -8.62
C SER A 9 28.56 -10.53 -7.96
N VAL A 10 27.26 -10.26 -8.08
CA VAL A 10 26.62 -9.25 -7.26
C VAL A 10 26.85 -9.69 -5.83
N SER A 11 27.66 -8.96 -5.06
CA SER A 11 27.94 -9.31 -3.68
C SER A 11 26.62 -9.24 -2.90
N PHE A 12 26.46 -10.12 -1.93
CA PHE A 12 25.25 -10.15 -1.08
C PHE A 12 25.02 -8.80 -0.39
N GLU A 13 26.09 -8.05 -0.10
CA GLU A 13 26.04 -6.68 0.42
C GLU A 13 25.43 -5.69 -0.59
N ALA A 14 25.71 -5.85 -1.88
CA ALA A 14 25.12 -5.00 -2.92
C ALA A 14 23.61 -5.24 -3.09
N LEU A 15 23.12 -6.46 -2.84
CA LEU A 15 21.69 -6.77 -2.85
C LEU A 15 20.94 -6.18 -1.64
N SER A 16 21.65 -5.89 -0.56
CA SER A 16 21.10 -5.33 0.67
C SER A 16 21.22 -3.81 0.74
N SER A 17 21.90 -3.17 -0.21
CA SER A 17 22.03 -1.72 -0.26
C SER A 17 20.92 -1.09 -1.10
N LEU A 18 20.28 -0.02 -0.57
CA LEU A 18 19.22 0.72 -1.26
C LEU A 18 19.71 1.46 -2.51
N ASP A 19 21.01 1.77 -2.56
CA ASP A 19 21.65 2.53 -3.64
C ASP A 19 22.42 1.65 -4.64
N ALA A 20 22.23 0.33 -4.59
CA ALA A 20 22.91 -0.57 -5.53
C ALA A 20 22.48 -0.30 -6.97
N PRO A 21 23.42 -0.10 -7.92
CA PRO A 21 23.09 0.10 -9.31
C PRO A 21 22.53 -1.19 -9.92
N VAL A 22 21.23 -1.26 -10.08
CA VAL A 22 20.55 -2.37 -10.77
C VAL A 22 20.46 -2.03 -12.24
N SER A 23 20.92 -2.97 -13.11
CA SER A 23 20.75 -2.82 -14.55
C SER A 23 19.25 -2.73 -14.90
N PHE A 24 18.87 -1.74 -15.72
CA PHE A 24 17.49 -1.51 -16.15
C PHE A 24 16.80 -2.79 -16.63
N TRP A 25 17.45 -3.57 -17.48
CA TRP A 25 16.91 -4.82 -18.02
C TRP A 25 16.65 -5.90 -16.96
N LYS A 26 17.46 -5.93 -15.91
CA LYS A 26 17.23 -6.83 -14.77
C LYS A 26 16.14 -6.31 -13.83
N GLY A 27 15.95 -5.01 -13.76
CA GLY A 27 14.90 -4.37 -12.96
C GLY A 27 13.50 -4.59 -13.50
N ILE A 28 13.32 -4.72 -14.83
CA ILE A 28 11.99 -4.86 -15.47
C ILE A 28 11.21 -6.07 -14.93
N PRO A 29 11.74 -7.31 -14.89
CA PRO A 29 10.98 -8.44 -14.36
C PRO A 29 10.56 -8.26 -12.90
N PHE A 30 11.44 -7.71 -12.06
CA PHE A 30 11.11 -7.44 -10.65
C PHE A 30 10.07 -6.34 -10.49
N GLY A 31 10.16 -5.28 -11.29
CA GLY A 31 9.16 -4.23 -11.33
C GLY A 31 7.79 -4.75 -11.78
N LEU A 32 7.76 -5.58 -12.83
CA LEU A 32 6.53 -6.18 -13.33
C LEU A 32 5.90 -7.11 -12.29
N GLN A 33 6.70 -7.94 -11.62
CA GLN A 33 6.25 -8.80 -10.53
C GLN A 33 5.62 -7.98 -9.40
N HIS A 34 6.23 -6.86 -9.02
CA HIS A 34 5.69 -5.95 -8.00
C HIS A 34 4.35 -5.34 -8.41
N VAL A 35 4.26 -4.86 -9.64
CA VAL A 35 3.01 -4.31 -10.18
C VAL A 35 1.91 -5.35 -10.20
N MET A 36 2.19 -6.57 -10.66
CA MET A 36 1.21 -7.67 -10.70
C MET A 36 0.72 -8.05 -9.31
N ALA A 37 1.62 -8.22 -8.35
CA ALA A 37 1.28 -8.56 -6.97
C ALA A 37 0.40 -7.48 -6.33
N MET A 38 0.76 -6.21 -6.52
CA MET A 38 0.02 -5.09 -5.97
C MET A 38 -1.33 -4.88 -6.63
N PHE A 39 -1.43 -5.10 -7.94
CA PHE A 39 -2.68 -4.98 -8.67
C PHE A 39 -3.75 -5.87 -8.02
N VAL A 40 -3.44 -7.16 -7.82
CA VAL A 40 -4.34 -8.10 -7.16
C VAL A 40 -4.65 -7.69 -5.71
N ALA A 41 -3.62 -7.29 -4.95
CA ALA A 41 -3.79 -6.86 -3.56
C ALA A 41 -4.70 -5.63 -3.41
N ASN A 42 -4.66 -4.69 -4.35
CA ASN A 42 -5.52 -3.51 -4.34
C ASN A 42 -6.96 -3.80 -4.77
N LEU A 43 -7.16 -4.76 -5.66
CA LEU A 43 -8.50 -5.10 -6.13
C LEU A 43 -9.37 -5.73 -5.04
N ALA A 44 -8.81 -6.59 -4.19
CA ALA A 44 -9.55 -7.33 -3.18
C ALA A 44 -10.36 -6.41 -2.24
N PRO A 45 -9.78 -5.42 -1.56
CA PRO A 45 -10.53 -4.52 -0.68
C PRO A 45 -11.59 -3.70 -1.43
N ILE A 46 -11.32 -3.31 -2.67
CA ILE A 46 -12.30 -2.56 -3.49
C ILE A 46 -13.51 -3.45 -3.80
N PHE A 47 -13.30 -4.69 -4.24
CA PHE A 47 -14.39 -5.61 -4.55
C PHE A 47 -15.25 -5.93 -3.33
N ILE A 48 -14.65 -6.11 -2.16
CA ILE A 48 -15.37 -6.38 -0.92
C ILE A 48 -16.31 -5.19 -0.60
N VAL A 49 -15.79 -3.97 -0.63
CA VAL A 49 -16.58 -2.76 -0.34
C VAL A 49 -17.64 -2.51 -1.42
N ALA A 50 -17.31 -2.68 -2.69
CA ALA A 50 -18.25 -2.52 -3.80
C ALA A 50 -19.41 -3.52 -3.72
N SER A 51 -19.11 -4.76 -3.34
CA SER A 51 -20.12 -5.80 -3.11
C SER A 51 -21.04 -5.46 -1.94
N ALA A 52 -20.47 -5.03 -0.81
CA ALA A 52 -21.24 -4.60 0.36
C ALA A 52 -22.12 -3.39 0.06
N ALA A 53 -21.66 -2.49 -0.78
CA ALA A 53 -22.41 -1.31 -1.25
C ALA A 53 -23.44 -1.64 -2.34
N LYS A 54 -23.53 -2.89 -2.80
CA LYS A 54 -24.40 -3.34 -3.91
C LYS A 54 -24.24 -2.47 -5.17
N MET A 55 -23.01 -2.15 -5.51
CA MET A 55 -22.69 -1.28 -6.64
C MET A 55 -22.95 -1.95 -7.99
N THR A 56 -23.35 -1.14 -8.96
CA THR A 56 -23.42 -1.59 -10.36
C THR A 56 -22.02 -1.87 -10.90
N PRO A 57 -21.87 -2.71 -11.96
CA PRO A 57 -20.58 -2.97 -12.58
C PRO A 57 -19.85 -1.70 -13.03
N ALA A 58 -20.59 -0.70 -13.53
CA ALA A 58 -20.02 0.58 -13.95
C ALA A 58 -19.45 1.38 -12.77
N GLN A 59 -20.17 1.42 -11.64
CA GLN A 59 -19.68 2.08 -10.41
C GLN A 59 -18.45 1.37 -9.85
N SER A 60 -18.46 0.04 -9.82
CA SER A 60 -17.31 -0.76 -9.37
C SER A 60 -16.09 -0.50 -10.24
N ALA A 61 -16.24 -0.44 -11.57
CA ALA A 61 -15.15 -0.12 -12.49
C ALA A 61 -14.57 1.28 -12.20
N THR A 62 -15.43 2.27 -11.95
CA THR A 62 -14.97 3.64 -11.63
C THR A 62 -14.14 3.68 -10.35
N ILE A 63 -14.56 2.96 -9.30
CA ILE A 63 -13.83 2.92 -8.03
C ILE A 63 -12.49 2.19 -8.19
N ILE A 64 -12.47 1.09 -8.95
CA ILE A 64 -11.23 0.37 -9.25
C ILE A 64 -10.24 1.27 -9.96
N GLN A 65 -10.67 1.97 -11.02
CA GLN A 65 -9.82 2.89 -11.77
C GLN A 65 -9.28 4.00 -10.88
N SER A 66 -10.13 4.63 -10.09
CA SER A 66 -9.74 5.69 -9.14
C SER A 66 -8.76 5.17 -8.08
N GLY A 67 -9.03 4.00 -7.51
CA GLY A 67 -8.16 3.38 -6.50
C GLY A 67 -6.77 3.05 -7.05
N LEU A 68 -6.69 2.48 -8.25
CA LEU A 68 -5.41 2.17 -8.90
C LEU A 68 -4.64 3.44 -9.28
N LEU A 69 -5.33 4.49 -9.75
CA LEU A 69 -4.70 5.76 -10.07
C LEU A 69 -4.10 6.41 -8.81
N VAL A 70 -4.86 6.46 -7.72
CA VAL A 70 -4.40 7.02 -6.44
C VAL A 70 -3.24 6.19 -5.86
N ALA A 71 -3.30 4.86 -5.95
CA ALA A 71 -2.22 3.98 -5.52
C ALA A 71 -0.93 4.23 -6.33
N GLY A 72 -1.05 4.42 -7.65
CA GLY A 72 0.07 4.77 -8.52
C GLY A 72 0.69 6.13 -8.16
N LEU A 73 -0.14 7.16 -8.01
CA LEU A 73 0.31 8.50 -7.61
C LEU A 73 0.96 8.49 -6.21
N GLY A 74 0.36 7.78 -5.26
CA GLY A 74 0.90 7.60 -3.90
C GLY A 74 2.26 6.90 -3.92
N THR A 75 2.41 5.87 -4.76
CA THR A 75 3.69 5.17 -4.94
C THR A 75 4.75 6.09 -5.54
N CYS A 76 4.42 6.88 -6.57
CA CYS A 76 5.36 7.86 -7.11
C CYS A 76 5.78 8.88 -6.05
N LEU A 77 4.84 9.41 -5.27
CA LEU A 77 5.11 10.34 -4.20
C LEU A 77 6.02 9.73 -3.11
N GLN A 78 5.80 8.44 -2.79
CA GLN A 78 6.60 7.68 -1.84
C GLN A 78 8.04 7.48 -2.31
N LEU A 79 8.23 7.15 -3.61
CA LEU A 79 9.53 6.89 -4.21
C LEU A 79 10.38 8.14 -4.39
N TYR A 80 9.80 9.18 -4.98
CA TYR A 80 10.54 10.41 -5.28
C TYR A 80 10.67 11.34 -4.09
N GLY A 81 9.74 11.25 -3.15
CA GLY A 81 9.68 12.12 -1.99
C GLY A 81 9.46 13.59 -2.36
N ALA A 82 8.38 14.18 -1.89
CA ALA A 82 8.11 15.60 -2.06
C ALA A 82 8.27 16.30 -0.70
N TRP A 83 9.35 17.02 -0.56
CA TRP A 83 9.68 17.84 0.63
C TRP A 83 9.65 17.05 1.96
N LEU A 84 8.50 17.01 2.65
CA LEU A 84 8.30 16.31 3.93
C LEU A 84 7.57 14.97 3.78
N ILE A 85 7.15 14.60 2.56
CA ILE A 85 6.33 13.42 2.28
C ILE A 85 7.15 12.44 1.44
N GLY A 86 7.08 11.16 1.79
CA GLY A 86 7.77 10.08 1.10
C GLY A 86 9.06 9.65 1.81
N SER A 87 9.18 8.35 2.05
CA SER A 87 10.35 7.77 2.73
C SER A 87 11.52 7.48 1.78
N ARG A 88 11.34 7.67 0.46
CA ARG A 88 12.30 7.28 -0.60
C ARG A 88 12.67 5.80 -0.56
N LEU A 89 11.79 4.98 -0.01
CA LEU A 89 11.94 3.54 0.00
C LEU A 89 11.16 2.93 -1.17
N PRO A 90 11.63 1.85 -1.79
CA PRO A 90 10.95 1.15 -2.88
C PRO A 90 9.74 0.37 -2.34
N MET A 91 8.79 1.08 -1.75
CA MET A 91 7.55 0.54 -1.23
C MET A 91 6.38 1.00 -2.09
N VAL A 92 5.52 0.07 -2.43
CA VAL A 92 4.32 0.38 -3.21
C VAL A 92 3.19 0.72 -2.25
N THR A 93 2.54 1.85 -2.47
CA THR A 93 1.39 2.29 -1.67
C THR A 93 0.13 1.67 -2.23
N GLY A 94 -0.70 1.09 -1.38
CA GLY A 94 -1.94 0.44 -1.76
C GLY A 94 -3.10 0.77 -0.85
N ILE A 95 -4.26 0.16 -1.14
CA ILE A 95 -5.46 0.31 -0.32
C ILE A 95 -5.31 -0.56 0.93
N SER A 96 -5.54 0.04 2.10
CA SER A 96 -5.39 -0.66 3.37
C SER A 96 -6.56 -1.59 3.66
N PHE A 97 -6.28 -2.84 4.00
CA PHE A 97 -7.27 -3.78 4.49
C PHE A 97 -7.84 -3.40 5.87
N THR A 98 -7.16 -2.56 6.62
CA THR A 98 -7.61 -2.11 7.95
C THR A 98 -8.99 -1.45 7.92
N TYR A 99 -9.31 -0.75 6.84
CA TYR A 99 -10.58 -0.05 6.69
C TYR A 99 -11.72 -0.92 6.18
N VAL A 100 -11.43 -2.10 5.62
CA VAL A 100 -12.43 -2.91 4.90
C VAL A 100 -13.58 -3.31 5.82
N ALA A 101 -13.29 -3.88 6.97
CA ALA A 101 -14.33 -4.31 7.92
C ALA A 101 -15.23 -3.14 8.38
N ALA A 102 -14.62 -2.00 8.72
CA ALA A 102 -15.36 -0.79 9.07
C ALA A 102 -16.16 -0.24 7.89
N ALA A 103 -15.59 -0.23 6.69
CA ALA A 103 -16.26 0.24 5.49
C ALA A 103 -17.48 -0.62 5.15
N VAL A 104 -17.37 -1.95 5.27
CA VAL A 104 -18.48 -2.88 5.05
C VAL A 104 -19.60 -2.62 6.05
N ALA A 105 -19.29 -2.46 7.34
CA ALA A 105 -20.28 -2.17 8.37
C ALA A 105 -21.00 -0.83 8.12
N ILE A 106 -20.26 0.22 7.79
CA ILE A 106 -20.83 1.55 7.47
C ILE A 106 -21.67 1.47 6.20
N CYS A 107 -21.23 0.74 5.18
CA CYS A 107 -21.97 0.54 3.94
C CYS A 107 -23.32 -0.10 4.17
N ALA A 108 -23.39 -1.12 5.01
CA ALA A 108 -24.63 -1.83 5.33
C ALA A 108 -25.67 -0.95 6.02
N ASP A 109 -25.22 -0.01 6.88
CA ASP A 109 -26.09 0.86 7.67
C ASP A 109 -26.43 2.18 6.96
N LYS A 110 -25.43 2.84 6.38
CA LYS A 110 -25.55 4.24 5.90
C LYS A 110 -25.18 4.43 4.41
N GLY A 111 -24.81 3.37 3.73
CA GLY A 111 -24.43 3.40 2.31
C GLY A 111 -23.01 3.94 2.05
N TYR A 112 -22.61 3.87 0.78
CA TYR A 112 -21.24 4.18 0.34
C TYR A 112 -20.82 5.64 0.58
N GLY A 113 -21.74 6.60 0.47
CA GLY A 113 -21.42 8.01 0.73
C GLY A 113 -20.89 8.26 2.16
N ALA A 114 -21.43 7.52 3.15
CA ALA A 114 -20.94 7.59 4.51
C ALA A 114 -19.53 6.99 4.67
N VAL A 115 -19.20 5.95 3.90
CA VAL A 115 -17.83 5.38 3.86
C VAL A 115 -16.84 6.41 3.36
N VAL A 116 -17.15 7.11 2.27
CA VAL A 116 -16.29 8.16 1.72
C VAL A 116 -16.04 9.25 2.76
N GLY A 117 -17.10 9.73 3.43
CA GLY A 117 -16.98 10.71 4.52
C GLY A 117 -16.10 10.21 5.68
N ALA A 118 -16.31 8.96 6.12
CA ALA A 118 -15.52 8.35 7.18
C ALA A 118 -14.02 8.22 6.81
N VAL A 119 -13.73 7.84 5.56
CA VAL A 119 -12.36 7.73 5.05
C VAL A 119 -11.69 9.11 4.96
N MET A 120 -12.41 10.16 4.57
CA MET A 120 -11.86 11.52 4.54
C MET A 120 -11.49 12.01 5.95
N VAL A 121 -12.35 11.80 6.93
CA VAL A 121 -12.07 12.16 8.33
C VAL A 121 -10.93 11.29 8.89
N GLY A 122 -10.95 9.99 8.61
CA GLY A 122 -9.89 9.05 8.99
C GLY A 122 -8.53 9.45 8.41
N GLY A 123 -8.48 9.84 7.13
CA GLY A 123 -7.28 10.30 6.47
C GLY A 123 -6.69 11.58 7.09
N LEU A 124 -7.55 12.52 7.51
CA LEU A 124 -7.11 13.70 8.27
C LEU A 124 -6.50 13.31 9.62
N LEU A 125 -7.12 12.37 10.34
CA LEU A 125 -6.60 11.83 11.58
C LEU A 125 -5.24 11.14 11.37
N GLU A 126 -5.12 10.31 10.33
CA GLU A 126 -3.85 9.66 9.98
C GLU A 126 -2.76 10.67 9.63
N LEU A 127 -3.09 11.75 8.93
CA LEU A 127 -2.15 12.82 8.64
C LEU A 127 -1.59 13.42 9.94
N VAL A 128 -2.46 13.75 10.90
CA VAL A 128 -2.05 14.30 12.20
C VAL A 128 -1.20 13.30 12.98
N LEU A 129 -1.61 12.02 13.00
CA LEU A 129 -0.86 10.95 13.64
C LEU A 129 0.49 10.74 12.96
N GLY A 130 0.56 10.81 11.64
CA GLY A 130 1.80 10.73 10.87
C GLY A 130 2.78 11.84 11.23
N LEU A 131 2.32 13.09 11.29
CA LEU A 131 3.15 14.24 11.68
C LEU A 131 3.65 14.12 13.14
N THR A 132 2.86 13.51 14.01
CA THR A 132 3.21 13.31 15.42
C THR A 132 3.89 11.98 15.70
N ALA A 133 4.15 11.15 14.67
CA ALA A 133 4.70 9.80 14.79
C ALA A 133 6.00 9.73 15.61
N LYS A 134 6.82 10.77 15.57
CA LYS A 134 8.06 10.90 16.37
C LYS A 134 7.81 10.70 17.87
N TYR A 135 6.66 11.15 18.37
CA TYR A 135 6.35 11.12 19.81
C TYR A 135 5.77 9.80 20.26
N TRP A 136 4.85 9.20 19.48
CA TRP A 136 4.10 8.02 19.91
C TRP A 136 4.66 6.67 19.40
N ARG A 137 5.48 6.66 18.34
CA ARG A 137 6.07 5.41 17.80
C ARG A 137 6.84 4.57 18.84
N ARG A 138 7.40 5.24 19.86
CA ARG A 138 8.14 4.58 20.94
C ARG A 138 7.23 3.70 21.83
N PHE A 139 5.91 3.98 21.82
CA PHE A 139 4.92 3.23 22.61
C PHE A 139 4.35 2.04 21.83
N VAL A 140 4.66 1.91 20.54
CA VAL A 140 4.20 0.83 19.68
C VAL A 140 5.35 -0.13 19.39
N PRO A 141 5.59 -1.12 20.26
CA PRO A 141 6.58 -2.15 19.99
C PRO A 141 6.14 -3.06 18.85
N PRO A 142 7.06 -3.76 18.16
CA PRO A 142 6.76 -4.62 17.01
C PRO A 142 5.67 -5.68 17.29
N ILE A 143 5.56 -6.14 18.53
CA ILE A 143 4.53 -7.12 18.94
C ILE A 143 3.11 -6.57 18.76
N VAL A 144 2.90 -5.28 19.02
CA VAL A 144 1.59 -4.63 18.82
C VAL A 144 1.23 -4.62 17.34
N SER A 145 2.18 -4.29 16.46
CA SER A 145 1.97 -4.35 15.00
C SER A 145 1.62 -5.76 14.53
N ALA A 146 2.29 -6.79 15.06
CA ALA A 146 1.99 -8.18 14.73
C ALA A 146 0.58 -8.58 15.16
N ILE A 147 0.16 -8.21 16.37
CA ILE A 147 -1.19 -8.47 16.89
C ILE A 147 -2.24 -7.78 16.02
N VAL A 148 -2.04 -6.50 15.67
CA VAL A 148 -2.96 -5.74 14.83
C VAL A 148 -3.13 -6.38 13.46
N VAL A 149 -2.04 -6.73 12.77
CA VAL A 149 -2.09 -7.39 11.46
C VAL A 149 -2.82 -8.73 11.53
N THR A 150 -2.54 -9.52 12.55
CA THR A 150 -3.23 -10.81 12.79
C THR A 150 -4.72 -10.60 13.03
N SER A 151 -5.10 -9.61 13.84
CA SER A 151 -6.51 -9.28 14.13
C SER A 151 -7.25 -8.83 12.88
N ILE A 152 -6.61 -8.02 12.01
CA ILE A 152 -7.18 -7.62 10.71
C ILE A 152 -7.42 -8.87 9.84
N GLY A 153 -6.45 -9.79 9.77
CA GLY A 153 -6.61 -11.04 9.03
C GLY A 153 -7.82 -11.85 9.50
N PHE A 154 -7.99 -12.01 10.81
CA PHE A 154 -9.15 -12.70 11.38
C PHE A 154 -10.48 -11.97 11.13
N SER A 155 -10.50 -10.64 11.19
CA SER A 155 -11.72 -9.86 10.92
C SER A 155 -12.22 -9.99 9.49
N LEU A 156 -11.33 -10.28 8.55
CA LEU A 156 -11.67 -10.46 7.14
C LEU A 156 -12.16 -11.88 6.78
N LEU A 157 -12.04 -12.85 7.69
CA LEU A 157 -12.53 -14.21 7.45
C LEU A 157 -14.06 -14.30 7.37
N ASN A 158 -14.78 -13.32 7.91
CA ASN A 158 -16.23 -13.26 7.95
C ASN A 158 -16.84 -12.29 6.91
N VAL A 159 -16.02 -11.76 6.02
CA VAL A 159 -16.42 -10.84 4.95
C VAL A 159 -16.28 -11.54 3.61
#